data_503c934c058ebd35fd243e641d61498f
#
_entry.id   503c934c058ebd35fd243e641d61498f
#
_cell.length_a   1.000
_cell.length_b   1.000
_cell.length_c   1.000
_cell.angle_alpha   90.00
_cell.angle_beta   90.00
_cell.angle_gamma   90.00
#
_symmetry.space_group_name_H-M   'P 1'
#
loop_
_entity.id
_entity.type
_entity.pdbx_description
1 polymer ?
#
loop_
_entity_poly.entity_id
_entity_poly.type
_entity_poly.pdbx_seq_one_letter_code
_entity_poly.pdbx_strand_id
1 'polypeptide(L)'
;MLALYIALWMEMPRPYWAMATVYIVSSPFVGPTSSKAIYRALGTLIGAAAAVFFVPLFVQTPFLLVLVIALWTGILLFLSLHLRTANSYIFMLAGYTMPMIALPIVDNPLNVFDIAVSRTEEIMLGIVCAAVVGSMFWPRRLAPVFVDAATRWLNDAAHYSKHFLAGYVEPARASGLRCSMVATFNSLELMIGQLPHEGALPQTVRNTKELRGRMIHLLPVVDALDDALYALERRTPEQQDRIEPLLAKTRDWLESTQEGAPVEAWKALRHELELLQPSAEALDERRQLVFSNVLYRLGEWIDLWQDCRSLQHAIATGSQAPWRAVYRHWRLGRLTPFLDRGLMLYSAFSTVTAIVVASVLWILLGWSDGASAVILAAVACSFFAAMDDPAPQIYRFFFWTSLSVVFASL
;
A
#
# COMPACT_ATOMS: atom_id res chain seq x y z
N MET A 1 19.57 6.88 -19.16
CA MET A 1 20.77 7.25 -19.96
C MET A 1 21.53 8.44 -19.39
N LEU A 2 20.88 9.58 -19.04
CA LEU A 2 21.56 10.77 -18.48
C LEU A 2 22.46 10.44 -17.27
N ALA A 3 21.95 9.71 -16.28
CA ALA A 3 22.71 9.33 -15.09
C ALA A 3 23.94 8.48 -15.42
N LEU A 4 23.82 7.55 -16.37
CA LEU A 4 24.96 6.73 -16.82
C LEU A 4 26.01 7.57 -17.52
N TYR A 5 25.59 8.50 -18.38
CA TYR A 5 26.50 9.41 -19.09
C TYR A 5 27.29 10.28 -18.11
N ILE A 6 26.62 10.88 -17.11
CA ILE A 6 27.27 11.72 -16.09
C ILE A 6 28.24 10.85 -15.24
N ALA A 7 27.81 9.66 -14.83
CA ALA A 7 28.63 8.75 -14.03
C ALA A 7 29.92 8.32 -14.78
N LEU A 8 29.81 8.05 -16.09
CA LEU A 8 30.96 7.75 -16.95
C LEU A 8 31.88 8.97 -17.12
N TRP A 9 31.30 10.16 -17.32
CA TRP A 9 32.05 11.40 -17.44
C TRP A 9 32.81 11.79 -16.17
N MET A 10 32.22 11.45 -15.00
CA MET A 10 32.88 11.65 -13.68
C MET A 10 33.81 10.50 -13.30
N GLU A 11 34.04 9.53 -14.19
CA GLU A 11 34.90 8.34 -13.97
C GLU A 11 34.56 7.57 -12.69
N MET A 12 33.25 7.48 -12.36
CA MET A 12 32.80 6.74 -11.17
C MET A 12 33.12 5.25 -11.28
N PRO A 13 33.53 4.57 -10.19
CA PRO A 13 33.99 3.18 -10.22
C PRO A 13 32.97 2.16 -10.76
N ARG A 14 31.67 2.41 -10.52
CA ARG A 14 30.58 1.49 -10.91
C ARG A 14 29.37 2.25 -11.47
N PRO A 15 29.50 2.91 -12.64
CA PRO A 15 28.52 3.85 -13.19
C PRO A 15 27.13 3.24 -13.44
N TYR A 16 27.04 1.90 -13.61
CA TYR A 16 25.79 1.19 -13.78
C TYR A 16 24.84 1.29 -12.56
N TRP A 17 25.36 1.58 -11.37
CA TRP A 17 24.52 1.78 -10.18
C TRP A 17 23.70 3.08 -10.23
N ALA A 18 24.26 4.13 -10.81
CA ALA A 18 23.51 5.36 -11.05
C ALA A 18 22.32 5.08 -11.98
N MET A 19 22.55 4.33 -13.07
CA MET A 19 21.49 3.92 -14.00
C MET A 19 20.45 3.01 -13.33
N ALA A 20 20.90 1.98 -12.60
CA ALA A 20 20.02 1.07 -11.88
C ALA A 20 19.14 1.81 -10.86
N THR A 21 19.72 2.84 -10.19
CA THR A 21 18.97 3.69 -9.25
C THR A 21 17.86 4.45 -9.95
N VAL A 22 18.10 5.01 -11.14
CA VAL A 22 17.05 5.68 -11.93
C VAL A 22 15.90 4.71 -12.19
N TYR A 23 16.15 3.49 -12.66
CA TYR A 23 15.10 2.50 -12.92
C TYR A 23 14.29 2.15 -11.66
N ILE A 24 14.95 2.01 -10.51
CA ILE A 24 14.28 1.63 -9.26
C ILE A 24 13.44 2.77 -8.68
N VAL A 25 13.93 4.02 -8.78
CA VAL A 25 13.30 5.21 -8.18
C VAL A 25 12.21 5.78 -9.09
N SER A 26 12.41 5.71 -10.41
CA SER A 26 11.46 6.30 -11.36
C SER A 26 10.06 5.71 -11.25
N SER A 27 9.10 6.60 -11.19
CA SER A 27 7.67 6.29 -11.22
C SER A 27 6.99 7.31 -12.14
N PRO A 28 5.85 6.95 -12.76
CA PRO A 28 5.05 7.90 -13.53
C PRO A 28 4.53 9.08 -12.70
N PHE A 29 4.61 8.99 -11.37
CA PHE A 29 4.08 9.98 -10.44
C PHE A 29 5.20 10.64 -9.62
N VAL A 30 5.02 11.93 -9.31
CA VAL A 30 6.01 12.73 -8.56
C VAL A 30 6.17 12.22 -7.12
N GLY A 31 5.07 11.99 -6.41
CA GLY A 31 5.09 11.55 -5.01
C GLY A 31 5.84 10.26 -4.75
N PRO A 32 5.52 9.16 -5.47
CA PRO A 32 6.28 7.92 -5.39
C PRO A 32 7.75 8.07 -5.73
N THR A 33 8.10 8.89 -6.73
CA THR A 33 9.50 9.16 -7.10
C THR A 33 10.23 9.86 -5.96
N SER A 34 9.65 10.94 -5.42
CA SER A 34 10.26 11.73 -4.33
C SER A 34 10.39 10.92 -3.05
N SER A 35 9.37 10.16 -2.65
CA SER A 35 9.43 9.34 -1.44
C SER A 35 10.46 8.23 -1.54
N LYS A 36 10.48 7.48 -2.67
CA LYS A 36 11.49 6.45 -2.92
C LYS A 36 12.90 7.03 -2.95
N ALA A 37 13.07 8.22 -3.53
CA ALA A 37 14.33 8.94 -3.58
C ALA A 37 14.90 9.19 -2.17
N ILE A 38 14.09 9.80 -1.29
CA ILE A 38 14.49 10.10 0.09
C ILE A 38 14.80 8.83 0.87
N TYR A 39 13.91 7.84 0.80
CA TYR A 39 14.08 6.59 1.54
C TYR A 39 15.28 5.77 1.02
N ARG A 40 15.54 5.83 -0.29
CA ARG A 40 16.71 5.19 -0.88
C ARG A 40 18.01 5.86 -0.42
N ALA A 41 18.07 7.19 -0.38
CA ALA A 41 19.22 7.91 0.14
C ALA A 41 19.50 7.54 1.60
N LEU A 42 18.50 7.61 2.47
CA LEU A 42 18.62 7.27 3.89
C LEU A 42 19.02 5.81 4.12
N GLY A 43 18.37 4.88 3.45
CA GLY A 43 18.67 3.45 3.58
C GLY A 43 20.09 3.11 3.11
N THR A 44 20.55 3.73 2.01
CA THR A 44 21.93 3.58 1.52
C THR A 44 22.94 4.11 2.52
N LEU A 45 22.71 5.31 3.08
CA LEU A 45 23.61 5.90 4.08
C LEU A 45 23.73 5.03 5.34
N ILE A 46 22.60 4.50 5.84
CA ILE A 46 22.60 3.60 7.01
C ILE A 46 23.35 2.29 6.70
N GLY A 47 23.10 1.68 5.55
CA GLY A 47 23.78 0.45 5.14
C GLY A 47 25.29 0.65 4.89
N ALA A 48 25.66 1.79 4.27
CA ALA A 48 27.05 2.18 4.05
C ALA A 48 27.79 2.43 5.38
N ALA A 49 27.18 3.17 6.30
CA ALA A 49 27.73 3.40 7.64
C ALA A 49 27.94 2.09 8.40
N ALA A 50 26.98 1.16 8.31
CA ALA A 50 27.09 -0.17 8.91
C ALA A 50 28.26 -0.96 8.31
N ALA A 51 28.46 -0.94 6.98
CA ALA A 51 29.58 -1.61 6.34
C ALA A 51 30.94 -1.03 6.82
N VAL A 52 31.07 0.31 6.83
CA VAL A 52 32.28 0.99 7.32
C VAL A 52 32.57 0.67 8.80
N PHE A 53 31.53 0.49 9.62
CA PHE A 53 31.70 0.15 11.03
C PHE A 53 32.03 -1.33 11.25
N PHE A 54 31.27 -2.25 10.65
CA PHE A 54 31.40 -3.69 10.96
C PHE A 54 32.53 -4.40 10.21
N VAL A 55 32.85 -4.00 8.97
CA VAL A 55 33.88 -4.69 8.18
C VAL A 55 35.26 -4.62 8.87
N PRO A 56 35.77 -3.46 9.31
CA PRO A 56 37.08 -3.42 9.98
C PRO A 56 37.15 -4.24 11.28
N LEU A 57 36.01 -4.37 11.97
CA LEU A 57 35.92 -5.10 13.24
C LEU A 57 35.99 -6.62 13.05
N PHE A 58 35.39 -7.15 11.98
CA PHE A 58 35.14 -8.59 11.84
C PHE A 58 35.80 -9.23 10.61
N VAL A 59 36.51 -8.47 9.77
CA VAL A 59 37.13 -8.99 8.55
C VAL A 59 38.13 -10.11 8.81
N GLN A 60 38.79 -10.09 9.96
CA GLN A 60 39.75 -11.15 10.36
C GLN A 60 39.07 -12.48 10.76
N THR A 61 37.77 -12.46 10.93
CA THR A 61 36.95 -13.63 11.33
C THR A 61 35.78 -13.80 10.35
N PRO A 62 35.99 -14.45 9.18
CA PRO A 62 35.04 -14.45 8.08
C PRO A 62 33.68 -15.01 8.46
N PHE A 63 33.63 -16.08 9.27
CA PHE A 63 32.36 -16.64 9.74
C PHE A 63 31.57 -15.68 10.63
N LEU A 64 32.28 -14.90 11.48
CA LEU A 64 31.64 -13.89 12.32
C LEU A 64 31.13 -12.70 11.50
N LEU A 65 31.90 -12.27 10.51
CA LEU A 65 31.47 -11.23 9.56
C LEU A 65 30.20 -11.66 8.82
N VAL A 66 30.14 -12.88 8.30
CA VAL A 66 28.96 -13.45 7.65
C VAL A 66 27.75 -13.46 8.59
N LEU A 67 27.95 -13.87 9.84
CA LEU A 67 26.88 -13.89 10.85
C LEU A 67 26.35 -12.48 11.13
N VAL A 68 27.23 -11.50 11.28
CA VAL A 68 26.88 -10.09 11.50
C VAL A 68 26.09 -9.55 10.31
N ILE A 69 26.54 -9.79 9.07
CA ILE A 69 25.84 -9.37 7.85
C ILE A 69 24.44 -10.02 7.77
N ALA A 70 24.37 -11.33 8.03
CA ALA A 70 23.09 -12.06 7.97
C ALA A 70 22.09 -11.56 9.02
N LEU A 71 22.54 -11.38 10.27
CA LEU A 71 21.69 -10.85 11.35
C LEU A 71 21.28 -9.40 11.08
N TRP A 72 22.18 -8.54 10.61
CA TRP A 72 21.86 -7.17 10.21
C TRP A 72 20.74 -7.14 9.16
N THR A 73 20.89 -7.92 8.09
CA THR A 73 19.89 -8.00 7.02
C THR A 73 18.56 -8.55 7.53
N GLY A 74 18.59 -9.63 8.33
CA GLY A 74 17.39 -10.25 8.87
C GLY A 74 16.63 -9.36 9.85
N ILE A 75 17.33 -8.67 10.77
CA ILE A 75 16.70 -7.74 11.72
C ILE A 75 16.05 -6.57 11.00
N LEU A 76 16.77 -5.97 10.04
CA LEU A 76 16.22 -4.84 9.28
C LEU A 76 15.07 -5.26 8.36
N LEU A 77 15.10 -6.48 7.82
CA LEU A 77 13.97 -7.03 7.08
C LEU A 77 12.75 -7.21 8.00
N PHE A 78 12.93 -7.77 9.20
CA PHE A 78 11.85 -7.88 10.19
C PHE A 78 11.24 -6.52 10.52
N LEU A 79 12.06 -5.49 10.76
CA LEU A 79 11.60 -4.12 11.01
C LEU A 79 10.85 -3.54 9.80
N SER A 80 11.33 -3.80 8.60
CA SER A 80 10.66 -3.39 7.36
C SER A 80 9.28 -4.00 7.23
N LEU A 81 9.14 -5.30 7.47
CA LEU A 81 7.85 -6.00 7.41
C LEU A 81 6.90 -5.56 8.53
N HIS A 82 7.43 -5.18 9.70
CA HIS A 82 6.64 -4.70 10.83
C HIS A 82 5.99 -3.33 10.56
N LEU A 83 6.69 -2.41 9.92
CA LEU A 83 6.23 -1.04 9.75
C LEU A 83 5.13 -0.86 8.69
N ARG A 84 5.07 -1.70 7.65
CA ARG A 84 4.09 -1.68 6.55
C ARG A 84 3.72 -0.28 6.01
N THR A 85 4.65 0.66 6.13
CA THR A 85 4.51 2.03 5.63
C THR A 85 5.54 2.29 4.54
N ALA A 86 5.42 3.40 3.80
CA ALA A 86 6.44 3.76 2.81
C ALA A 86 7.86 3.86 3.40
N ASN A 87 7.97 4.18 4.69
CA ASN A 87 9.25 4.25 5.42
C ASN A 87 9.89 2.86 5.62
N SER A 88 9.14 1.77 5.51
CA SER A 88 9.68 0.40 5.62
C SER A 88 10.79 0.14 4.60
N TYR A 89 10.75 0.83 3.46
CA TYR A 89 11.75 0.74 2.42
C TYR A 89 13.15 1.15 2.88
N ILE A 90 13.28 2.08 3.85
CA ILE A 90 14.58 2.48 4.44
C ILE A 90 15.28 1.27 5.06
N PHE A 91 14.54 0.52 5.89
CA PHE A 91 15.10 -0.63 6.62
C PHE A 91 15.46 -1.77 5.67
N MET A 92 14.60 -2.08 4.71
CA MET A 92 14.87 -3.08 3.70
C MET A 92 16.16 -2.75 2.91
N LEU A 93 16.27 -1.49 2.47
CA LEU A 93 17.43 -1.03 1.71
C LEU A 93 18.71 -1.03 2.55
N ALA A 94 18.66 -0.53 3.78
CA ALA A 94 19.81 -0.56 4.69
C ALA A 94 20.27 -2.01 4.97
N GLY A 95 19.32 -2.94 5.04
CA GLY A 95 19.57 -4.36 5.23
C GLY A 95 20.47 -4.95 4.14
N TYR A 96 20.10 -4.82 2.87
CA TYR A 96 20.87 -5.41 1.78
C TYR A 96 22.01 -4.51 1.26
N THR A 97 22.06 -3.22 1.59
CA THR A 97 23.15 -2.33 1.18
C THR A 97 24.46 -2.70 1.89
N MET A 98 24.40 -3.10 3.16
CA MET A 98 25.58 -3.54 3.90
C MET A 98 26.30 -4.72 3.22
N PRO A 99 25.66 -5.87 2.90
CA PRO A 99 26.31 -6.95 2.17
C PRO A 99 26.80 -6.55 0.78
N MET A 100 26.11 -5.64 0.09
CA MET A 100 26.53 -5.13 -1.23
C MET A 100 27.84 -4.33 -1.18
N ILE A 101 28.16 -3.73 -0.06
CA ILE A 101 29.42 -3.01 0.16
C ILE A 101 30.47 -3.95 0.78
N ALA A 102 30.11 -4.70 1.81
CA ALA A 102 31.00 -5.49 2.62
C ALA A 102 31.60 -6.71 1.88
N LEU A 103 30.78 -7.48 1.13
CA LEU A 103 31.21 -8.75 0.56
C LEU A 103 32.22 -8.61 -0.60
N PRO A 104 32.10 -7.64 -1.53
CA PRO A 104 33.07 -7.50 -2.63
C PRO A 104 34.47 -7.00 -2.20
N ILE A 105 34.63 -6.59 -0.94
CA ILE A 105 35.86 -5.99 -0.44
C ILE A 105 36.57 -6.81 0.66
N VAL A 106 36.09 -8.05 0.90
CA VAL A 106 36.71 -8.92 1.94
C VAL A 106 38.20 -9.13 1.72
N ASP A 107 38.66 -9.15 0.46
CA ASP A 107 40.08 -9.30 0.11
C ASP A 107 40.87 -7.99 0.27
N ASN A 108 40.19 -6.83 0.27
CA ASN A 108 40.81 -5.52 0.43
C ASN A 108 40.02 -4.58 1.36
N PRO A 109 39.92 -4.89 2.65
CA PRO A 109 39.05 -4.21 3.60
C PRO A 109 39.41 -2.75 3.87
N LEU A 110 40.63 -2.32 3.55
CA LEU A 110 41.10 -0.93 3.72
C LEU A 110 40.31 0.04 2.83
N ASN A 111 39.75 -0.44 1.71
CA ASN A 111 38.98 0.36 0.76
C ASN A 111 37.47 0.46 1.11
N VAL A 112 37.06 -0.03 2.30
CA VAL A 112 35.63 -0.04 2.67
C VAL A 112 34.99 1.35 2.65
N PHE A 113 35.75 2.35 3.13
CA PHE A 113 35.28 3.73 3.19
C PHE A 113 35.10 4.30 1.78
N ASP A 114 36.09 4.16 0.91
CA ASP A 114 36.06 4.69 -0.46
C ASP A 114 34.94 4.05 -1.27
N ILE A 115 34.74 2.74 -1.13
CA ILE A 115 33.64 2.03 -1.82
C ILE A 115 32.27 2.43 -1.26
N ALA A 116 32.14 2.66 0.05
CA ALA A 116 30.91 3.12 0.67
C ALA A 116 30.53 4.55 0.20
N VAL A 117 31.52 5.43 0.08
CA VAL A 117 31.35 6.79 -0.44
C VAL A 117 30.98 6.75 -1.91
N SER A 118 31.77 6.08 -2.77
CA SER A 118 31.47 5.95 -4.20
C SER A 118 30.08 5.39 -4.46
N ARG A 119 29.69 4.36 -3.69
CA ARG A 119 28.35 3.78 -3.77
C ARG A 119 27.25 4.79 -3.46
N THR A 120 27.46 5.59 -2.42
CA THR A 120 26.51 6.64 -2.02
C THR A 120 26.40 7.70 -3.09
N GLU A 121 27.53 8.15 -3.66
CA GLU A 121 27.56 9.14 -4.74
C GLU A 121 26.84 8.65 -6.00
N GLU A 122 27.10 7.42 -6.45
CA GLU A 122 26.44 6.80 -7.60
C GLU A 122 24.91 6.74 -7.42
N ILE A 123 24.45 6.35 -6.22
CA ILE A 123 23.03 6.28 -5.90
C ILE A 123 22.43 7.68 -5.84
N MET A 124 23.10 8.64 -5.20
CA MET A 124 22.63 10.04 -5.12
C MET A 124 22.52 10.69 -6.51
N LEU A 125 23.51 10.44 -7.38
CA LEU A 125 23.46 10.90 -8.77
C LEU A 125 22.23 10.32 -9.50
N GLY A 126 21.98 9.03 -9.36
CA GLY A 126 20.81 8.38 -9.94
C GLY A 126 19.48 8.97 -9.43
N ILE A 127 19.40 9.25 -8.12
CA ILE A 127 18.25 9.90 -7.48
C ILE A 127 18.02 11.30 -8.05
N VAL A 128 19.06 12.12 -8.10
CA VAL A 128 18.97 13.50 -8.63
C VAL A 128 18.53 13.50 -10.09
N CYS A 129 19.14 12.65 -10.93
CA CYS A 129 18.74 12.52 -12.33
C CYS A 129 17.28 12.08 -12.48
N ALA A 130 16.82 11.08 -11.67
CA ALA A 130 15.43 10.64 -11.71
C ALA A 130 14.46 11.74 -11.28
N ALA A 131 14.79 12.48 -10.21
CA ALA A 131 13.96 13.56 -9.70
C ALA A 131 13.86 14.73 -10.69
N VAL A 132 14.98 15.18 -11.26
CA VAL A 132 15.04 16.28 -12.23
C VAL A 132 14.25 15.91 -13.50
N VAL A 133 14.56 14.76 -14.11
CA VAL A 133 13.86 14.33 -15.33
C VAL A 133 12.38 14.11 -15.09
N GLY A 134 12.01 13.46 -13.98
CA GLY A 134 10.61 13.21 -13.62
C GLY A 134 9.81 14.49 -13.39
N SER A 135 10.40 15.49 -12.74
CA SER A 135 9.74 16.78 -12.51
C SER A 135 9.62 17.66 -13.76
N MET A 136 10.57 17.55 -14.69
CA MET A 136 10.57 18.37 -15.92
C MET A 136 9.67 17.81 -17.03
N PHE A 137 9.68 16.49 -17.25
CA PHE A 137 9.03 15.90 -18.42
C PHE A 137 7.62 15.38 -18.16
N TRP A 138 7.31 14.86 -16.95
CA TRP A 138 6.01 14.27 -16.65
C TRP A 138 5.56 14.47 -15.20
N PRO A 139 5.21 15.68 -14.79
CA PRO A 139 4.75 15.93 -13.42
C PRO A 139 3.31 15.43 -13.22
N ARG A 140 3.08 14.11 -13.21
CA ARG A 140 1.76 13.56 -12.90
C ARG A 140 1.53 13.55 -11.40
N ARG A 141 0.42 14.16 -10.96
CA ARG A 141 -0.02 14.17 -9.56
C ARG A 141 -0.86 12.94 -9.24
N LEU A 142 -0.75 12.46 -8.02
CA LEU A 142 -1.44 11.27 -7.55
C LEU A 142 -2.88 11.57 -7.10
N ALA A 143 -3.15 12.80 -6.64
CA ALA A 143 -4.47 13.19 -6.15
C ALA A 143 -5.62 12.95 -7.16
N PRO A 144 -5.50 13.30 -8.46
CA PRO A 144 -6.51 12.97 -9.46
C PRO A 144 -6.71 11.45 -9.62
N VAL A 145 -5.61 10.68 -9.63
CA VAL A 145 -5.66 9.22 -9.76
C VAL A 145 -6.34 8.57 -8.57
N PHE A 146 -6.11 9.11 -7.37
CA PHE A 146 -6.84 8.70 -6.16
C PHE A 146 -8.34 8.97 -6.32
N VAL A 147 -8.74 10.16 -6.77
CA VAL A 147 -10.14 10.52 -7.01
C VAL A 147 -10.78 9.57 -8.02
N ASP A 148 -10.10 9.28 -9.13
CA ASP A 148 -10.59 8.36 -10.15
C ASP A 148 -10.75 6.93 -9.61
N ALA A 149 -9.79 6.46 -8.81
CA ALA A 149 -9.88 5.14 -8.18
C ALA A 149 -11.01 5.08 -7.15
N ALA A 150 -11.18 6.10 -6.31
CA ALA A 150 -12.28 6.22 -5.37
C ALA A 150 -13.64 6.33 -6.09
N THR A 151 -13.71 7.04 -7.21
CA THR A 151 -14.91 7.16 -8.04
C THR A 151 -15.32 5.81 -8.61
N ARG A 152 -14.40 5.07 -9.19
CA ARG A 152 -14.69 3.71 -9.68
C ARG A 152 -15.19 2.81 -8.57
N TRP A 153 -14.54 2.82 -7.43
CA TRP A 153 -14.94 2.03 -6.28
C TRP A 153 -16.35 2.41 -5.79
N LEU A 154 -16.68 3.71 -5.69
CA LEU A 154 -18.00 4.18 -5.29
C LEU A 154 -19.07 3.82 -6.34
N ASN A 155 -18.74 3.80 -7.63
CA ASN A 155 -19.66 3.35 -8.67
C ASN A 155 -19.93 1.84 -8.58
N ASP A 156 -18.89 1.03 -8.29
CA ASP A 156 -19.05 -0.41 -8.04
C ASP A 156 -19.92 -0.64 -6.79
N ALA A 157 -19.68 0.13 -5.72
CA ALA A 157 -20.50 0.09 -4.50
C ALA A 157 -21.96 0.51 -4.76
N ALA A 158 -22.19 1.54 -5.59
CA ALA A 158 -23.53 1.94 -6.01
C ALA A 158 -24.23 0.84 -6.78
N HIS A 159 -23.54 0.24 -7.74
CA HIS A 159 -24.08 -0.86 -8.53
C HIS A 159 -24.48 -2.05 -7.63
N TYR A 160 -23.60 -2.42 -6.71
CA TYR A 160 -23.87 -3.48 -5.72
C TYR A 160 -25.08 -3.10 -4.85
N SER A 161 -25.14 -1.86 -4.37
CA SER A 161 -26.20 -1.38 -3.50
C SER A 161 -27.57 -1.37 -4.19
N LYS A 162 -27.64 -1.04 -5.48
CA LYS A 162 -28.89 -1.10 -6.24
C LYS A 162 -29.49 -2.50 -6.30
N HIS A 163 -28.66 -3.52 -6.43
CA HIS A 163 -29.12 -4.90 -6.51
C HIS A 163 -29.81 -5.36 -5.23
N PHE A 164 -29.18 -5.15 -4.08
CA PHE A 164 -29.81 -5.59 -2.82
C PHE A 164 -31.00 -4.70 -2.41
N LEU A 165 -30.99 -3.40 -2.72
CA LEU A 165 -32.17 -2.52 -2.52
C LEU A 165 -33.33 -2.89 -3.42
N ALA A 166 -33.11 -3.64 -4.50
CA ALA A 166 -34.15 -4.17 -5.38
C ALA A 166 -34.59 -5.60 -5.02
N GLY A 167 -34.04 -6.20 -3.95
CA GLY A 167 -34.42 -7.54 -3.49
C GLY A 167 -33.77 -8.71 -4.25
N TYR A 168 -32.80 -8.46 -5.15
CA TYR A 168 -32.17 -9.51 -5.93
C TYR A 168 -30.66 -9.44 -5.84
N VAL A 169 -30.03 -10.45 -5.23
CA VAL A 169 -28.58 -10.63 -5.24
C VAL A 169 -28.23 -12.06 -5.66
N GLU A 170 -27.48 -12.19 -6.76
CA GLU A 170 -26.85 -13.46 -7.13
C GLU A 170 -25.56 -13.66 -6.30
N PRO A 171 -25.53 -14.65 -5.36
CA PRO A 171 -24.44 -14.73 -4.36
C PRO A 171 -23.04 -14.86 -4.94
N ALA A 172 -22.88 -15.53 -6.09
CA ALA A 172 -21.58 -15.75 -6.73
C ALA A 172 -21.01 -14.44 -7.32
N ARG A 173 -21.85 -13.59 -7.88
CA ARG A 173 -21.44 -12.31 -8.48
C ARG A 173 -21.13 -11.27 -7.41
N ALA A 174 -21.89 -11.28 -6.31
CA ALA A 174 -21.67 -10.43 -5.16
C ALA A 174 -20.31 -10.69 -4.48
N SER A 175 -19.90 -11.97 -4.35
CA SER A 175 -18.61 -12.32 -3.73
C SER A 175 -17.41 -11.84 -4.54
N GLY A 176 -17.44 -11.99 -5.87
CA GLY A 176 -16.37 -11.53 -6.75
C GLY A 176 -16.18 -10.01 -6.72
N LEU A 177 -17.28 -9.24 -6.74
CA LEU A 177 -17.25 -7.79 -6.66
C LEU A 177 -16.70 -7.31 -5.30
N ARG A 178 -17.12 -7.93 -4.19
CA ARG A 178 -16.59 -7.62 -2.86
C ARG A 178 -15.08 -7.85 -2.76
N CYS A 179 -14.56 -8.96 -3.26
CA CYS A 179 -13.12 -9.22 -3.28
C CYS A 179 -12.34 -8.16 -4.07
N SER A 180 -12.84 -7.72 -5.22
CA SER A 180 -12.20 -6.65 -6.01
C SER A 180 -12.23 -5.30 -5.28
N MET A 181 -13.34 -4.98 -4.61
CA MET A 181 -13.49 -3.76 -3.82
C MET A 181 -12.51 -3.74 -2.63
N VAL A 182 -12.35 -4.87 -1.92
CA VAL A 182 -11.39 -4.99 -0.81
C VAL A 182 -9.95 -4.85 -1.30
N ALA A 183 -9.60 -5.47 -2.43
CA ALA A 183 -8.26 -5.38 -3.02
C ALA A 183 -7.85 -3.93 -3.35
N THR A 184 -8.80 -3.08 -3.70
CA THR A 184 -8.55 -1.67 -4.02
C THR A 184 -8.03 -0.86 -2.82
N PHE A 185 -8.38 -1.23 -1.58
CA PHE A 185 -7.95 -0.48 -0.40
C PHE A 185 -6.44 -0.44 -0.18
N ASN A 186 -5.74 -1.53 -0.50
CA ASN A 186 -4.28 -1.56 -0.39
C ASN A 186 -3.63 -0.54 -1.34
N SER A 187 -4.15 -0.41 -2.56
CA SER A 187 -3.65 0.57 -3.53
C SER A 187 -3.95 2.01 -3.10
N LEU A 188 -5.15 2.27 -2.56
CA LEU A 188 -5.54 3.59 -2.02
C LEU A 188 -4.66 3.99 -0.83
N GLU A 189 -4.34 3.05 0.08
CA GLU A 189 -3.45 3.30 1.22
C GLU A 189 -2.06 3.72 0.78
N LEU A 190 -1.49 3.01 -0.20
CA LEU A 190 -0.19 3.35 -0.78
C LEU A 190 -0.22 4.74 -1.41
N MET A 191 -1.27 5.09 -2.16
CA MET A 191 -1.43 6.42 -2.75
C MET A 191 -1.51 7.51 -1.69
N ILE A 192 -2.32 7.31 -0.63
CA ILE A 192 -2.46 8.29 0.47
C ILE A 192 -1.12 8.53 1.17
N GLY A 193 -0.32 7.49 1.37
CA GLY A 193 1.03 7.60 1.96
C GLY A 193 2.00 8.42 1.13
N GLN A 194 1.76 8.56 -0.18
CA GLN A 194 2.62 9.30 -1.12
C GLN A 194 2.21 10.78 -1.31
N LEU A 195 0.94 11.13 -1.03
CA LEU A 195 0.42 12.49 -1.23
C LEU A 195 1.23 13.60 -0.54
N PRO A 196 1.75 13.45 0.69
CA PRO A 196 2.58 14.47 1.32
C PRO A 196 3.85 14.78 0.54
N HIS A 197 4.41 13.79 -0.16
CA HIS A 197 5.64 13.93 -0.96
C HIS A 197 5.44 14.64 -2.30
N GLU A 198 4.18 14.86 -2.71
CA GLU A 198 3.79 15.70 -3.84
C GLU A 198 3.52 17.15 -3.45
N GLY A 199 3.65 17.50 -2.19
CA GLY A 199 3.24 18.80 -1.69
C GLY A 199 1.73 18.98 -1.63
N ALA A 200 0.96 17.88 -1.51
CA ALA A 200 -0.48 17.94 -1.31
C ALA A 200 -0.80 18.67 0.01
N LEU A 201 -1.83 19.51 -0.04
CA LEU A 201 -2.23 20.30 1.13
C LEU A 201 -2.69 19.37 2.28
N PRO A 202 -2.39 19.72 3.54
CA PRO A 202 -2.72 18.87 4.69
C PRO A 202 -4.20 18.47 4.77
N GLN A 203 -5.10 19.39 4.38
CA GLN A 203 -6.53 19.11 4.36
C GLN A 203 -6.90 18.05 3.30
N THR A 204 -6.30 18.10 2.13
CA THR A 204 -6.50 17.07 1.09
C THR A 204 -6.06 15.69 1.58
N VAL A 205 -4.89 15.60 2.22
CA VAL A 205 -4.39 14.34 2.81
C VAL A 205 -5.33 13.85 3.92
N ARG A 206 -5.87 14.75 4.73
CA ARG A 206 -6.86 14.40 5.76
C ARG A 206 -8.14 13.86 5.14
N ASN A 207 -8.69 14.59 4.15
CA ASN A 207 -9.92 14.20 3.47
C ASN A 207 -9.79 12.84 2.77
N THR A 208 -8.64 12.53 2.15
CA THR A 208 -8.40 11.22 1.52
C THR A 208 -8.37 10.08 2.53
N LYS A 209 -7.76 10.29 3.72
CA LYS A 209 -7.79 9.31 4.82
C LYS A 209 -9.21 9.09 5.35
N GLU A 210 -9.97 10.16 5.51
CA GLU A 210 -11.36 10.10 5.96
C GLU A 210 -12.24 9.37 4.94
N LEU A 211 -12.09 9.66 3.64
CA LEU A 211 -12.82 8.98 2.58
C LEU A 211 -12.54 7.47 2.57
N ARG A 212 -11.27 7.08 2.60
CA ARG A 212 -10.89 5.67 2.66
C ARG A 212 -11.49 4.96 3.88
N GLY A 213 -11.44 5.59 5.06
CA GLY A 213 -12.02 5.04 6.28
C GLY A 213 -13.51 4.73 6.13
N ARG A 214 -14.26 5.63 5.48
CA ARG A 214 -15.69 5.46 5.21
C ARG A 214 -15.98 4.40 4.16
N MET A 215 -15.20 4.36 3.09
CA MET A 215 -15.30 3.32 2.07
C MET A 215 -15.13 1.91 2.67
N ILE A 216 -14.12 1.73 3.55
CA ILE A 216 -13.90 0.45 4.24
C ILE A 216 -15.09 0.11 5.14
N HIS A 217 -15.65 1.10 5.85
CA HIS A 217 -16.78 0.88 6.75
C HIS A 217 -18.10 0.66 6.01
N LEU A 218 -18.21 1.15 4.79
CA LEU A 218 -19.41 1.00 3.96
C LEU A 218 -19.68 -0.48 3.65
N LEU A 219 -18.66 -1.31 3.40
CA LEU A 219 -18.83 -2.73 3.06
C LEU A 219 -19.58 -3.53 4.12
N PRO A 220 -19.15 -3.56 5.40
CA PRO A 220 -19.88 -4.31 6.42
C PRO A 220 -21.27 -3.72 6.71
N VAL A 221 -21.49 -2.42 6.49
CA VAL A 221 -22.83 -1.81 6.63
C VAL A 221 -23.74 -2.27 5.50
N VAL A 222 -23.22 -2.37 4.27
CA VAL A 222 -23.96 -2.94 3.13
C VAL A 222 -24.37 -4.38 3.42
N ASP A 223 -23.43 -5.22 3.87
CA ASP A 223 -23.73 -6.62 4.20
C ASP A 223 -24.78 -6.74 5.32
N ALA A 224 -24.65 -5.93 6.37
CA ALA A 224 -25.60 -5.92 7.47
C ALA A 224 -27.00 -5.41 7.05
N LEU A 225 -27.08 -4.50 6.07
CA LEU A 225 -28.34 -4.03 5.50
C LEU A 225 -28.97 -5.09 4.62
N ASP A 226 -28.20 -5.77 3.77
CA ASP A 226 -28.67 -6.89 2.94
C ASP A 226 -29.26 -8.02 3.79
N ASP A 227 -28.54 -8.45 4.82
CA ASP A 227 -29.03 -9.44 5.79
C ASP A 227 -30.31 -9.00 6.51
N ALA A 228 -30.41 -7.72 6.87
CA ALA A 228 -31.58 -7.16 7.53
C ALA A 228 -32.82 -7.11 6.60
N LEU A 229 -32.62 -6.71 5.34
CA LEU A 229 -33.68 -6.72 4.30
C LEU A 229 -34.17 -8.14 4.01
N TYR A 230 -33.25 -9.08 3.85
CA TYR A 230 -33.56 -10.49 3.67
C TYR A 230 -34.39 -11.07 4.85
N ALA A 231 -34.01 -10.69 6.08
CA ALA A 231 -34.77 -11.09 7.27
C ALA A 231 -36.18 -10.48 7.33
N LEU A 232 -36.34 -9.23 6.84
CA LEU A 232 -37.62 -8.54 6.75
C LEU A 232 -38.57 -9.24 5.75
N GLU A 233 -38.07 -9.49 4.53
CA GLU A 233 -38.81 -10.15 3.44
C GLU A 233 -39.38 -11.51 3.88
N ARG A 234 -38.57 -12.34 4.52
CA ARG A 234 -38.98 -13.69 4.95
C ARG A 234 -39.89 -13.72 6.16
N ARG A 235 -39.86 -12.71 7.03
CA ARG A 235 -40.53 -12.76 8.33
C ARG A 235 -41.72 -11.82 8.44
N THR A 236 -41.74 -10.72 7.69
CA THR A 236 -42.74 -9.64 7.80
C THR A 236 -43.05 -8.99 6.47
N PRO A 237 -43.74 -9.71 5.53
CA PRO A 237 -44.03 -9.16 4.20
C PRO A 237 -44.88 -7.87 4.25
N GLU A 238 -45.80 -7.72 5.20
CA GLU A 238 -46.58 -6.50 5.39
C GLU A 238 -45.72 -5.25 5.69
N GLN A 239 -44.58 -5.43 6.36
CA GLN A 239 -43.66 -4.33 6.65
C GLN A 239 -42.75 -4.03 5.46
N GLN A 240 -42.51 -4.99 4.57
CA GLN A 240 -41.82 -4.78 3.32
C GLN A 240 -42.54 -3.78 2.43
N ASP A 241 -43.86 -3.90 2.29
CA ASP A 241 -44.67 -2.94 1.52
C ASP A 241 -44.55 -1.51 2.08
N ARG A 242 -44.35 -1.36 3.39
CA ARG A 242 -44.19 -0.06 4.04
C ARG A 242 -42.85 0.60 3.76
N ILE A 243 -41.77 -0.19 3.60
CA ILE A 243 -40.42 0.35 3.38
C ILE A 243 -40.12 0.53 1.88
N GLU A 244 -40.79 -0.18 0.98
CA GLU A 244 -40.51 -0.18 -0.46
C GLU A 244 -40.52 1.25 -1.07
N PRO A 245 -41.45 2.17 -0.72
CA PRO A 245 -41.38 3.55 -1.22
C PRO A 245 -40.09 4.27 -0.80
N LEU A 246 -39.58 4.03 0.42
CA LEU A 246 -38.34 4.61 0.90
C LEU A 246 -37.13 3.99 0.18
N LEU A 247 -37.14 2.66 -0.06
CA LEU A 247 -36.11 1.99 -0.83
C LEU A 247 -36.07 2.50 -2.28
N ALA A 248 -37.22 2.71 -2.91
CA ALA A 248 -37.29 3.30 -4.25
C ALA A 248 -36.66 4.71 -4.29
N LYS A 249 -37.06 5.59 -3.37
CA LYS A 249 -36.46 6.94 -3.25
C LYS A 249 -34.99 6.90 -2.96
N THR A 250 -34.52 5.93 -2.17
CA THR A 250 -33.10 5.74 -1.88
C THR A 250 -32.32 5.30 -3.14
N ARG A 251 -32.91 4.44 -3.98
CA ARG A 251 -32.32 4.07 -5.29
C ARG A 251 -32.22 5.28 -6.22
N ASP A 252 -33.27 6.10 -6.32
CA ASP A 252 -33.28 7.32 -7.15
C ASP A 252 -32.25 8.34 -6.65
N TRP A 253 -32.14 8.52 -5.31
CA TRP A 253 -31.14 9.38 -4.70
C TRP A 253 -29.72 8.88 -4.98
N LEU A 254 -29.50 7.57 -4.89
CA LEU A 254 -28.20 6.97 -5.19
C LEU A 254 -27.73 7.29 -6.62
N GLU A 255 -28.66 7.32 -7.59
CA GLU A 255 -28.37 7.73 -8.96
C GLU A 255 -28.02 9.21 -9.08
N SER A 256 -28.78 10.07 -8.40
CA SER A 256 -28.56 11.52 -8.43
C SER A 256 -27.24 11.96 -7.79
N THR A 257 -26.67 11.15 -6.89
CA THR A 257 -25.39 11.47 -6.22
C THR A 257 -24.16 11.30 -7.10
N GLN A 258 -24.29 10.80 -8.33
CA GLN A 258 -23.16 10.68 -9.26
C GLN A 258 -22.58 12.03 -9.67
N GLU A 259 -23.39 13.09 -9.74
CA GLU A 259 -22.99 14.45 -10.12
C GLU A 259 -22.73 15.37 -8.92
N GLY A 260 -22.96 14.89 -7.70
CA GLY A 260 -22.80 15.64 -6.46
C GLY A 260 -23.51 14.97 -5.30
N ALA A 261 -23.41 15.55 -4.13
CA ALA A 261 -24.08 15.04 -2.92
C ALA A 261 -25.14 16.04 -2.44
N PRO A 262 -26.38 16.02 -3.00
CA PRO A 262 -27.41 16.98 -2.66
C PRO A 262 -27.86 16.81 -1.21
N VAL A 263 -27.48 17.74 -0.35
CA VAL A 263 -27.71 17.71 1.10
C VAL A 263 -29.20 17.72 1.42
N GLU A 264 -30.02 18.43 0.64
CA GLU A 264 -31.44 18.52 0.88
C GLU A 264 -32.18 17.18 0.60
N ALA A 265 -31.75 16.46 -0.44
CA ALA A 265 -32.32 15.13 -0.74
C ALA A 265 -31.94 14.11 0.36
N TRP A 266 -30.70 14.18 0.85
CA TRP A 266 -30.26 13.39 2.01
C TRP A 266 -31.08 13.68 3.26
N LYS A 267 -31.34 14.97 3.59
CA LYS A 267 -32.19 15.36 4.72
C LYS A 267 -33.62 14.84 4.58
N ALA A 268 -34.20 14.90 3.37
CA ALA A 268 -35.54 14.40 3.11
C ALA A 268 -35.64 12.88 3.37
N LEU A 269 -34.68 12.10 2.88
CA LEU A 269 -34.58 10.66 3.14
C LEU A 269 -34.44 10.34 4.65
N ARG A 270 -33.61 11.08 5.35
CA ARG A 270 -33.42 10.92 6.81
C ARG A 270 -34.70 11.23 7.57
N HIS A 271 -35.43 12.27 7.19
CA HIS A 271 -36.69 12.62 7.80
C HIS A 271 -37.77 11.53 7.58
N GLU A 272 -37.91 11.02 6.36
CA GLU A 272 -38.86 9.91 6.07
C GLU A 272 -38.49 8.65 6.88
N LEU A 273 -37.20 8.34 7.00
CA LEU A 273 -36.72 7.20 7.79
C LEU A 273 -37.08 7.37 9.27
N GLU A 274 -36.97 8.57 9.83
CA GLU A 274 -37.36 8.88 11.22
C GLU A 274 -38.86 8.74 11.44
N LEU A 275 -39.69 9.14 10.45
CA LEU A 275 -41.13 8.99 10.54
C LEU A 275 -41.60 7.52 10.52
N LEU A 276 -40.83 6.63 9.91
CA LEU A 276 -41.14 5.20 9.86
C LEU A 276 -40.68 4.43 11.11
N GLN A 277 -39.86 5.02 11.98
CA GLN A 277 -39.36 4.36 13.20
C GLN A 277 -40.49 3.96 14.12
N PRO A 278 -40.52 2.69 14.60
CA PRO A 278 -41.52 2.25 15.58
C PRO A 278 -41.34 3.02 16.91
N SER A 279 -42.44 3.19 17.63
CA SER A 279 -42.37 3.72 19.01
C SER A 279 -41.65 2.74 19.94
N ALA A 280 -41.05 3.23 21.00
CA ALA A 280 -40.33 2.40 21.96
C ALA A 280 -41.17 1.26 22.56
N GLU A 281 -42.49 1.51 22.74
CA GLU A 281 -43.44 0.53 23.23
C GLU A 281 -43.72 -0.60 22.21
N ALA A 282 -43.68 -0.28 20.92
CA ALA A 282 -43.85 -1.27 19.85
C ALA A 282 -42.65 -2.19 19.64
N LEU A 283 -41.45 -1.84 20.18
CA LEU A 283 -40.23 -2.63 20.02
C LEU A 283 -40.22 -3.94 20.82
N ASP A 284 -41.20 -4.17 21.71
CA ASP A 284 -41.37 -5.47 22.40
C ASP A 284 -41.82 -6.58 21.43
N GLU A 285 -42.41 -6.21 20.29
CA GLU A 285 -42.71 -7.18 19.25
C GLU A 285 -41.50 -7.48 18.38
N ARG A 286 -41.15 -8.76 18.24
CA ARG A 286 -40.01 -9.23 17.43
C ARG A 286 -40.06 -8.71 15.98
N ARG A 287 -41.26 -8.54 15.41
CA ARG A 287 -41.48 -8.02 14.06
C ARG A 287 -41.02 -6.56 13.94
N GLN A 288 -41.35 -5.75 14.93
CA GLN A 288 -40.99 -4.33 14.97
C GLN A 288 -39.47 -4.15 15.20
N LEU A 289 -38.82 -5.06 15.93
CA LEU A 289 -37.37 -5.07 16.09
C LEU A 289 -36.64 -5.32 14.75
N VAL A 290 -37.11 -6.27 13.93
CA VAL A 290 -36.55 -6.52 12.59
C VAL A 290 -36.69 -5.30 11.71
N PHE A 291 -37.88 -4.69 11.69
CA PHE A 291 -38.17 -3.48 10.92
C PHE A 291 -37.28 -2.30 11.36
N SER A 292 -37.21 -2.03 12.67
CA SER A 292 -36.34 -1.00 13.24
C SER A 292 -34.87 -1.20 12.90
N ASN A 293 -34.37 -2.47 12.91
CA ASN A 293 -33.02 -2.77 12.52
C ASN A 293 -32.75 -2.43 11.04
N VAL A 294 -33.69 -2.74 10.14
CA VAL A 294 -33.56 -2.36 8.72
C VAL A 294 -33.48 -0.84 8.57
N LEU A 295 -34.38 -0.09 9.22
CA LEU A 295 -34.35 1.37 9.20
C LEU A 295 -33.06 1.95 9.76
N TYR A 296 -32.54 1.39 10.85
CA TYR A 296 -31.29 1.81 11.43
C TYR A 296 -30.10 1.58 10.47
N ARG A 297 -29.99 0.37 9.88
CA ARG A 297 -28.92 0.04 8.93
C ARG A 297 -29.02 0.86 7.64
N LEU A 298 -30.23 1.10 7.14
CA LEU A 298 -30.45 1.97 5.98
C LEU A 298 -29.99 3.40 6.28
N GLY A 299 -30.30 3.91 7.48
CA GLY A 299 -29.83 5.23 7.92
C GLY A 299 -28.32 5.34 8.02
N GLU A 300 -27.64 4.33 8.59
CA GLU A 300 -26.16 4.27 8.63
C GLU A 300 -25.60 4.28 7.21
N TRP A 301 -26.16 3.49 6.30
CA TRP A 301 -25.72 3.43 4.92
C TRP A 301 -25.89 4.75 4.17
N ILE A 302 -27.07 5.41 4.31
CA ILE A 302 -27.36 6.73 3.70
C ILE A 302 -26.36 7.78 4.19
N ASP A 303 -26.08 7.84 5.50
CA ASP A 303 -25.16 8.81 6.08
C ASP A 303 -23.71 8.58 5.63
N LEU A 304 -23.24 7.31 5.60
CA LEU A 304 -21.94 6.96 5.09
C LEU A 304 -21.77 7.29 3.61
N TRP A 305 -22.80 7.01 2.81
CA TRP A 305 -22.78 7.31 1.39
C TRP A 305 -22.67 8.82 1.14
N GLN A 306 -23.46 9.63 1.86
CA GLN A 306 -23.40 11.09 1.81
C GLN A 306 -21.98 11.59 2.17
N ASP A 307 -21.38 11.04 3.22
CA ASP A 307 -20.01 11.38 3.63
C ASP A 307 -18.99 11.03 2.53
N CYS A 308 -19.10 9.85 1.91
CA CYS A 308 -18.20 9.43 0.83
C CYS A 308 -18.27 10.38 -0.37
N ARG A 309 -19.47 10.74 -0.81
CA ARG A 309 -19.66 11.62 -1.96
C ARG A 309 -19.23 13.06 -1.68
N SER A 310 -19.54 13.59 -0.50
CA SER A 310 -19.12 14.93 -0.11
C SER A 310 -17.59 15.05 0.04
N LEU A 311 -16.93 14.02 0.57
CA LEU A 311 -15.47 13.96 0.65
C LEU A 311 -14.83 13.84 -0.74
N GLN A 312 -15.36 12.97 -1.61
CA GLN A 312 -14.91 12.84 -2.98
C GLN A 312 -14.94 14.20 -3.70
N HIS A 313 -16.06 14.93 -3.59
CA HIS A 313 -16.21 16.27 -4.15
C HIS A 313 -15.21 17.27 -3.56
N ALA A 314 -15.03 17.27 -2.24
CA ALA A 314 -14.07 18.15 -1.56
C ALA A 314 -12.62 17.87 -1.99
N ILE A 315 -12.24 16.62 -2.23
CA ILE A 315 -10.90 16.25 -2.71
C ILE A 315 -10.74 16.67 -4.18
N ALA A 316 -11.74 16.40 -5.03
CA ALA A 316 -11.71 16.75 -6.45
C ALA A 316 -11.62 18.26 -6.70
N THR A 317 -12.31 19.07 -5.89
CA THR A 317 -12.29 20.53 -5.97
C THR A 317 -11.12 21.16 -5.23
N GLY A 318 -10.31 20.38 -4.51
CA GLY A 318 -9.19 20.88 -3.70
C GLY A 318 -9.62 21.77 -2.53
N SER A 319 -10.84 21.59 -2.02
CA SER A 319 -11.40 22.40 -0.93
C SER A 319 -10.54 22.32 0.32
N GLN A 320 -10.17 23.49 0.86
CA GLN A 320 -9.44 23.63 2.13
C GLN A 320 -10.36 23.87 3.33
N ALA A 321 -11.65 23.99 3.12
CA ALA A 321 -12.61 24.11 4.20
C ALA A 321 -12.62 22.84 5.07
N PRO A 322 -12.73 22.98 6.41
CA PRO A 322 -12.83 21.81 7.27
C PRO A 322 -14.12 21.04 6.95
N TRP A 323 -13.95 19.80 6.50
CA TRP A 323 -15.07 18.92 6.22
C TRP A 323 -15.71 18.42 7.53
N ARG A 324 -17.05 18.29 7.56
CA ARG A 324 -17.80 17.83 8.72
C ARG A 324 -18.51 16.53 8.41
N ALA A 325 -18.30 15.52 9.25
CA ALA A 325 -18.94 14.23 9.15
C ALA A 325 -20.44 14.30 9.50
N VAL A 326 -21.24 13.64 8.69
CA VAL A 326 -22.63 13.31 9.01
C VAL A 326 -22.66 12.01 9.83
N TYR A 327 -22.03 10.97 9.32
CA TYR A 327 -21.87 9.70 10.04
C TYR A 327 -20.74 9.81 11.07
N ARG A 328 -21.07 9.67 12.34
CA ARG A 328 -20.11 9.76 13.44
C ARG A 328 -19.93 8.39 14.09
N HIS A 329 -18.76 7.82 13.89
CA HIS A 329 -18.34 6.61 14.56
C HIS A 329 -16.90 6.76 15.06
N TRP A 330 -16.63 6.40 16.31
CA TRP A 330 -15.35 6.64 16.97
C TRP A 330 -14.15 5.86 16.41
N ARG A 331 -14.39 4.81 15.62
CA ARG A 331 -13.34 3.95 15.01
C ARG A 331 -13.09 4.23 13.53
N LEU A 332 -13.81 5.17 12.92
CA LEU A 332 -13.59 5.50 11.52
C LEU A 332 -12.17 6.06 11.32
N GLY A 333 -11.47 5.55 10.32
CA GLY A 333 -10.14 6.01 9.93
C GLY A 333 -8.96 5.40 10.71
N ARG A 334 -9.17 4.65 11.78
CA ARG A 334 -8.11 3.91 12.47
C ARG A 334 -8.03 2.49 11.93
N LEU A 335 -7.15 2.27 10.95
CA LEU A 335 -6.76 0.92 10.56
C LEU A 335 -5.70 0.42 11.55
N THR A 336 -5.98 -0.67 12.24
CA THR A 336 -4.96 -1.48 12.88
C THR A 336 -4.56 -2.56 11.87
N PRO A 337 -3.40 -2.45 11.21
CA PRO A 337 -2.98 -3.48 10.27
C PRO A 337 -2.79 -4.81 11.02
N PHE A 338 -3.33 -5.86 10.47
CA PHE A 338 -3.04 -7.21 10.97
C PHE A 338 -1.57 -7.52 10.69
N LEU A 339 -0.80 -7.80 11.75
CA LEU A 339 0.61 -8.13 11.69
C LEU A 339 0.79 -9.61 12.07
N ASP A 340 1.06 -10.43 11.09
CA ASP A 340 1.46 -11.81 11.31
C ASP A 340 2.94 -11.87 11.71
N ARG A 341 3.20 -11.86 13.03
CA ARG A 341 4.55 -11.91 13.57
C ARG A 341 5.27 -13.22 13.24
N GLY A 342 4.52 -14.32 13.10
CA GLY A 342 5.08 -15.62 12.74
C GLY A 342 5.66 -15.59 11.32
N LEU A 343 4.89 -15.09 10.37
CA LEU A 343 5.34 -14.94 8.99
C LEU A 343 6.53 -13.99 8.85
N MET A 344 6.53 -12.86 9.59
CA MET A 344 7.65 -11.91 9.58
C MET A 344 8.94 -12.52 10.13
N LEU A 345 8.85 -13.27 11.24
CA LEU A 345 10.00 -13.99 11.81
C LEU A 345 10.50 -15.09 10.88
N TYR A 346 9.58 -15.83 10.26
CA TYR A 346 9.92 -16.84 9.26
C TYR A 346 10.69 -16.24 8.09
N SER A 347 10.22 -15.14 7.52
CA SER A 347 10.87 -14.44 6.41
C SER A 347 12.26 -13.91 6.80
N ALA A 348 12.40 -13.32 8.00
CA ALA A 348 13.68 -12.86 8.50
C ALA A 348 14.66 -14.03 8.71
N PHE A 349 14.20 -15.12 9.34
CA PHE A 349 15.01 -16.31 9.57
C PHE A 349 15.43 -16.99 8.26
N SER A 350 14.51 -17.13 7.29
CA SER A 350 14.81 -17.63 5.95
C SER A 350 15.90 -16.81 5.27
N THR A 351 15.85 -15.48 5.38
CA THR A 351 16.85 -14.58 4.80
C THR A 351 18.21 -14.77 5.48
N VAL A 352 18.25 -14.84 6.80
CA VAL A 352 19.49 -15.12 7.57
C VAL A 352 20.09 -16.46 7.12
N THR A 353 19.25 -17.51 7.06
CA THR A 353 19.67 -18.85 6.64
C THR A 353 20.22 -18.85 5.20
N ALA A 354 19.53 -18.18 4.28
CA ALA A 354 19.96 -18.10 2.89
C ALA A 354 21.32 -17.40 2.74
N ILE A 355 21.54 -16.29 3.45
CA ILE A 355 22.82 -15.58 3.45
C ILE A 355 23.94 -16.44 4.04
N VAL A 356 23.69 -17.10 5.17
CA VAL A 356 24.69 -17.96 5.82
C VAL A 356 25.03 -19.15 4.92
N VAL A 357 24.04 -19.87 4.40
CA VAL A 357 24.26 -21.03 3.51
C VAL A 357 25.03 -20.62 2.26
N ALA A 358 24.62 -19.56 1.58
CA ALA A 358 25.30 -19.07 0.38
C ALA A 358 26.75 -18.66 0.69
N SER A 359 27.00 -18.00 1.83
CA SER A 359 28.34 -17.60 2.25
C SER A 359 29.23 -18.78 2.61
N VAL A 360 28.69 -19.77 3.32
CA VAL A 360 29.44 -21.00 3.68
C VAL A 360 29.80 -21.77 2.39
N LEU A 361 28.86 -21.91 1.44
CA LEU A 361 29.16 -22.51 0.16
C LEU A 361 30.23 -21.75 -0.61
N TRP A 362 30.17 -20.43 -0.63
CA TRP A 362 31.19 -19.57 -1.24
C TRP A 362 32.57 -19.83 -0.66
N ILE A 363 32.69 -19.82 0.68
CA ILE A 363 33.96 -20.04 1.40
C ILE A 363 34.51 -21.47 1.14
N LEU A 364 33.64 -22.49 1.24
CA LEU A 364 34.05 -23.88 1.08
C LEU A 364 34.46 -24.25 -0.34
N LEU A 365 33.81 -23.65 -1.35
CA LEU A 365 34.10 -23.91 -2.77
C LEU A 365 35.24 -23.05 -3.29
N GLY A 366 35.73 -22.05 -2.55
CA GLY A 366 36.75 -21.13 -3.00
C GLY A 366 36.40 -20.37 -4.28
N TRP A 367 35.12 -20.09 -4.47
CA TRP A 367 34.62 -19.46 -5.68
C TRP A 367 34.93 -17.97 -5.72
N SER A 368 35.72 -17.50 -6.71
CA SER A 368 36.21 -16.12 -6.82
C SER A 368 35.07 -15.05 -6.81
N ASP A 369 33.97 -15.35 -7.50
CA ASP A 369 32.84 -14.41 -7.66
C ASP A 369 31.65 -14.70 -6.73
N GLY A 370 31.84 -15.57 -5.72
CA GLY A 370 30.78 -16.01 -4.82
C GLY A 370 30.12 -14.89 -4.02
N ALA A 371 30.80 -13.78 -3.78
CA ALA A 371 30.21 -12.57 -3.17
C ALA A 371 28.94 -12.12 -3.88
N SER A 372 28.91 -12.17 -5.20
CA SER A 372 27.76 -11.77 -6.02
C SER A 372 26.53 -12.66 -5.78
N ALA A 373 26.73 -13.97 -5.57
CA ALA A 373 25.66 -14.90 -5.25
C ALA A 373 25.03 -14.60 -3.87
N VAL A 374 25.86 -14.32 -2.87
CA VAL A 374 25.39 -13.94 -1.52
C VAL A 374 24.63 -12.63 -1.54
N ILE A 375 25.13 -11.63 -2.28
CA ILE A 375 24.45 -10.33 -2.46
C ILE A 375 23.08 -10.56 -3.11
N LEU A 376 23.02 -11.35 -4.19
CA LEU A 376 21.77 -11.63 -4.89
C LEU A 376 20.76 -12.33 -3.98
N ALA A 377 21.21 -13.29 -3.15
CA ALA A 377 20.39 -13.94 -2.15
C ALA A 377 19.82 -12.94 -1.14
N ALA A 378 20.65 -12.03 -0.58
CA ALA A 378 20.22 -11.01 0.36
C ALA A 378 19.18 -10.05 -0.26
N VAL A 379 19.43 -9.60 -1.50
CA VAL A 379 18.50 -8.71 -2.24
C VAL A 379 17.20 -9.42 -2.56
N ALA A 380 17.23 -10.61 -3.15
CA ALA A 380 16.05 -11.36 -3.54
C ALA A 380 15.18 -11.69 -2.34
N CYS A 381 15.75 -12.24 -1.25
CA CYS A 381 15.01 -12.52 -0.03
C CYS A 381 14.36 -11.26 0.55
N SER A 382 15.05 -10.11 0.52
CA SER A 382 14.51 -8.85 1.03
C SER A 382 13.35 -8.32 0.19
N PHE A 383 13.43 -8.39 -1.14
CA PHE A 383 12.37 -7.90 -2.04
C PHE A 383 11.13 -8.79 -2.04
N PHE A 384 11.30 -10.09 -2.04
CA PHE A 384 10.18 -11.03 -2.16
C PHE A 384 9.50 -11.33 -0.81
N ALA A 385 10.16 -11.06 0.32
CA ALA A 385 9.60 -11.29 1.65
C ALA A 385 8.30 -10.49 1.94
N ALA A 386 8.08 -9.39 1.25
CA ALA A 386 6.88 -8.54 1.42
C ALA A 386 5.68 -8.99 0.58
N MET A 387 5.82 -10.04 -0.24
CA MET A 387 4.77 -10.54 -1.12
C MET A 387 3.99 -11.68 -0.46
N ASP A 388 2.67 -11.72 -0.67
CA ASP A 388 1.81 -12.78 -0.14
C ASP A 388 2.09 -14.15 -0.80
N ASP A 389 2.41 -14.15 -2.11
CA ASP A 389 2.86 -15.33 -2.86
C ASP A 389 4.16 -15.01 -3.61
N PRO A 390 5.33 -15.23 -2.99
CA PRO A 390 6.61 -14.92 -3.59
C PRO A 390 7.07 -15.88 -4.69
N ALA A 391 6.58 -17.12 -4.69
CA ALA A 391 7.11 -18.20 -5.55
C ALA A 391 7.03 -17.90 -7.06
N PRO A 392 5.89 -17.44 -7.64
CA PRO A 392 5.81 -17.11 -9.06
C PRO A 392 6.75 -15.95 -9.45
N GLN A 393 6.94 -14.99 -8.55
CA GLN A 393 7.79 -13.82 -8.82
C GLN A 393 9.28 -14.19 -8.75
N ILE A 394 9.66 -15.03 -7.80
CA ILE A 394 11.02 -15.58 -7.71
C ILE A 394 11.36 -16.39 -8.97
N TYR A 395 10.42 -17.22 -9.44
CA TYR A 395 10.61 -17.98 -10.68
C TYR A 395 10.80 -17.08 -11.90
N ARG A 396 9.96 -16.03 -12.05
CA ARG A 396 10.10 -15.03 -13.13
C ARG A 396 11.43 -14.29 -13.03
N PHE A 397 11.82 -13.88 -11.83
CA PHE A 397 13.11 -13.23 -11.61
C PHE A 397 14.28 -14.12 -12.00
N PHE A 398 14.28 -15.39 -11.57
CA PHE A 398 15.28 -16.39 -11.96
C PHE A 398 15.33 -16.59 -13.48
N PHE A 399 14.18 -16.78 -14.11
CA PHE A 399 14.09 -16.99 -15.56
C PHE A 399 14.67 -15.80 -16.34
N TRP A 400 14.23 -14.59 -16.04
CA TRP A 400 14.69 -13.41 -16.76
C TRP A 400 16.15 -13.09 -16.48
N THR A 401 16.64 -13.30 -15.26
CA THR A 401 18.05 -13.12 -14.91
C THR A 401 18.92 -14.13 -15.67
N SER A 402 18.53 -15.40 -15.69
CA SER A 402 19.25 -16.43 -16.45
C SER A 402 19.27 -16.14 -17.96
N LEU A 403 18.14 -15.70 -18.50
CA LEU A 403 18.05 -15.31 -19.90
C LEU A 403 18.94 -14.10 -20.22
N SER A 404 18.99 -13.11 -19.35
CA SER A 404 19.83 -11.92 -19.55
C SER A 404 21.33 -12.26 -19.57
N VAL A 405 21.78 -13.24 -18.77
CA VAL A 405 23.17 -13.71 -18.80
C VAL A 405 23.50 -14.32 -20.15
N VAL A 406 22.60 -15.13 -20.72
CA VAL A 406 22.81 -15.70 -22.05
C VAL A 406 22.94 -14.61 -23.12
N PHE A 407 22.07 -13.60 -23.09
CA PHE A 407 22.14 -12.49 -24.04
C PHE A 407 23.35 -11.57 -23.83
N ALA A 408 23.85 -11.43 -22.60
CA ALA A 408 25.02 -10.61 -22.32
C ALA A 408 26.33 -11.30 -22.70
N SER A 409 26.32 -12.63 -22.87
CA SER A 409 27.47 -13.42 -23.29
C SER A 409 27.60 -13.58 -24.83
N LEU A 410 26.55 -13.16 -25.58
CA LEU A 410 26.54 -13.09 -27.05
C LEU A 410 27.00 -11.71 -27.53
#